data_cd6ced2ffdda3a8cd5e8bdeaeba75e9d
#
_entry.id   cd6ced2ffdda3a8cd5e8bdeaeba75e9d
#
_cell.length_a   1.000
_cell.length_b   1.000
_cell.length_c   1.000
_cell.angle_alpha   90.00
_cell.angle_beta   90.00
_cell.angle_gamma   90.00
#
_symmetry.space_group_name_H-M   'P 1'
#
loop_
_entity.id
_entity.type
_entity.pdbx_description
1 polymer ?
#
loop_
_entity_poly.entity_id
_entity_poly.type
_entity_poly.pdbx_seq_one_letter_code
_entity_poly.pdbx_strand_id
1 'polypeptide(L)'
;TNLGLPLVKYKGCQLKFYQTYDTDYIAVYDRCWPMVDTNLTHLDSAPSRMIQKKHKIVMPSKKTHPRRRPYKKVFVKPPSQMQSKWYFQRDICKLPLLMLTTTTVDLLYPFCSPQCNSNNITIPCLSSYVF
;
A
#
# COMPACT_ATOMS: atom_id res chain seq x y z
N THR A 1 6.24 7.08 -16.51
CA THR A 1 5.95 8.44 -16.98
C THR A 1 6.29 8.60 -18.47
N ASN A 2 5.62 9.52 -19.10
CA ASN A 2 5.79 9.81 -20.50
C ASN A 2 6.83 10.92 -20.67
N LEU A 3 8.02 10.58 -21.13
CA LEU A 3 9.16 11.50 -21.16
C LEU A 3 8.95 12.74 -22.05
N GLY A 4 8.00 12.69 -23.00
CA GLY A 4 7.71 13.82 -23.88
C GLY A 4 6.79 14.88 -23.30
N LEU A 5 6.21 14.65 -22.14
CA LEU A 5 5.23 15.59 -21.56
C LEU A 5 5.87 16.50 -20.53
N PRO A 6 5.70 17.84 -20.67
CA PRO A 6 6.25 18.78 -19.71
C PRO A 6 5.51 18.78 -18.37
N LEU A 7 4.21 18.52 -18.37
CA LEU A 7 3.38 18.53 -17.17
C LEU A 7 2.61 17.21 -17.07
N VAL A 8 2.45 16.73 -15.85
CA VAL A 8 1.73 15.51 -15.53
C VAL A 8 0.82 15.72 -14.33
N LYS A 9 -0.28 14.99 -14.30
CA LYS A 9 -1.23 14.99 -13.21
C LYS A 9 -1.44 13.56 -12.75
N TYR A 10 -1.28 13.32 -11.45
CA TYR A 10 -1.50 12.01 -10.88
C TYR A 10 -2.99 11.80 -10.62
N LYS A 11 -3.55 10.73 -11.18
CA LYS A 11 -4.98 10.42 -11.07
C LYS A 11 -5.28 9.27 -10.11
N GLY A 12 -4.27 8.63 -9.55
CA GLY A 12 -4.43 7.51 -8.65
C GLY A 12 -3.72 6.26 -9.16
N CYS A 13 -3.81 5.19 -8.40
CA CYS A 13 -3.25 3.91 -8.81
C CYS A 13 -4.19 2.76 -8.45
N GLN A 14 -4.10 1.69 -9.22
CA GLN A 14 -4.81 0.46 -8.94
C GLN A 14 -3.84 -0.55 -8.35
N LEU A 15 -4.19 -1.08 -7.18
CA LEU A 15 -3.42 -2.11 -6.51
C LEU A 15 -4.14 -3.45 -6.63
N LYS A 16 -3.40 -4.49 -6.96
CA LYS A 16 -3.88 -5.87 -6.92
C LYS A 16 -3.15 -6.61 -5.81
N PHE A 17 -3.92 -7.18 -4.90
CA PHE A 17 -3.39 -7.97 -3.80
C PHE A 17 -3.66 -9.43 -4.09
N TYR A 18 -2.61 -10.18 -4.39
CA TYR A 18 -2.73 -11.59 -4.73
C TYR A 18 -2.68 -12.46 -3.50
N GLN A 19 -3.39 -13.60 -3.56
CA GLN A 19 -3.26 -14.63 -2.54
C GLN A 19 -1.90 -15.30 -2.65
N THR A 20 -1.27 -15.52 -1.49
CA THR A 20 -0.13 -16.43 -1.40
C THR A 20 -0.62 -17.84 -1.16
N TYR A 21 0.26 -18.84 -1.30
CA TYR A 21 -0.12 -20.23 -1.15
C TYR A 21 -0.48 -20.57 0.31
N ASP A 22 0.32 -20.16 1.27
CA ASP A 22 0.22 -20.59 2.66
C ASP A 22 0.22 -19.48 3.70
N THR A 23 0.42 -18.22 3.30
CA THR A 23 0.53 -17.09 4.22
C THR A 23 -0.63 -16.14 4.06
N ASP A 24 -1.39 -15.93 5.14
CA ASP A 24 -2.41 -14.89 5.21
C ASP A 24 -1.74 -13.56 5.49
N TYR A 25 -2.30 -12.47 4.99
CA TYR A 25 -1.76 -11.14 5.29
C TYR A 25 -2.85 -10.08 5.34
N ILE A 26 -2.53 -8.99 6.02
CA ILE A 26 -3.35 -7.79 6.07
C ILE A 26 -2.51 -6.65 5.48
N ALA A 27 -3.11 -5.89 4.58
CA ALA A 27 -2.50 -4.70 4.01
C ALA A 27 -3.37 -3.49 4.34
N VAL A 28 -2.72 -2.40 4.73
CA VAL A 28 -3.37 -1.11 4.97
C VAL A 28 -2.68 -0.08 4.12
N TYR A 29 -3.45 0.74 3.43
CA TYR A 29 -2.91 1.82 2.62
C TYR A 29 -3.33 3.17 3.17
N ASP A 30 -2.42 4.13 3.09
CA ASP A 30 -2.65 5.52 3.47
C ASP A 30 -2.24 6.42 2.32
N ARG A 31 -3.14 7.31 1.92
CA ARG A 31 -2.91 8.25 0.83
C ARG A 31 -2.73 9.69 1.29
N CYS A 32 -2.79 9.94 2.59
CA CYS A 32 -2.70 11.29 3.12
C CYS A 32 -1.27 11.63 3.53
N TRP A 33 -0.83 12.83 3.21
CA TRP A 33 0.43 13.37 3.71
C TRP A 33 0.29 13.84 5.15
N PRO A 34 1.35 13.78 5.96
CA PRO A 34 2.67 13.20 5.67
C PRO A 34 2.68 11.68 5.73
N MET A 35 3.49 11.06 4.88
CA MET A 35 3.71 9.61 4.85
C MET A 35 5.07 9.31 5.47
N VAL A 36 5.13 9.31 6.79
CA VAL A 36 6.38 9.18 7.53
C VAL A 36 6.42 7.84 8.25
N ASP A 37 7.51 7.11 8.06
CA ASP A 37 7.75 5.86 8.78
C ASP A 37 8.41 6.17 10.12
N THR A 38 7.64 6.04 11.20
CA THR A 38 8.09 6.32 12.56
C THR A 38 7.90 5.09 13.43
N ASN A 39 8.42 5.13 14.66
CA ASN A 39 8.19 4.07 15.65
C ASN A 39 6.71 3.87 15.94
N LEU A 40 5.92 4.95 15.89
CA LEU A 40 4.46 4.87 16.09
C LEU A 40 3.78 4.11 14.96
N THR A 41 4.22 4.32 13.71
CA THR A 41 3.67 3.56 12.59
C THR A 41 4.06 2.09 12.64
N HIS A 42 5.23 1.77 13.18
CA HIS A 42 5.62 0.37 13.40
C HIS A 42 4.73 -0.30 14.44
N LEU A 43 4.35 0.39 15.50
CA LEU A 43 3.39 -0.12 16.48
C LEU A 43 2.02 -0.34 15.85
N ASP A 44 1.63 0.51 14.91
CA ASP A 44 0.36 0.39 14.20
C ASP A 44 0.35 -0.76 13.18
N SER A 45 1.49 -1.38 12.91
CA SER A 45 1.57 -2.54 12.01
C SER A 45 1.22 -3.87 12.68
N ALA A 46 0.89 -3.86 13.98
CA ALA A 46 0.41 -5.07 14.64
C ALA A 46 -0.92 -5.54 14.04
N PRO A 47 -1.12 -6.86 13.83
CA PRO A 47 -2.34 -7.36 13.18
C PRO A 47 -3.63 -6.93 13.86
N SER A 48 -3.66 -6.87 15.19
CA SER A 48 -4.84 -6.46 15.94
C SER A 48 -5.20 -4.99 15.69
N ARG A 49 -4.22 -4.13 15.46
CA ARG A 49 -4.45 -2.73 15.13
C ARG A 49 -4.83 -2.55 13.67
N MET A 50 -4.18 -3.26 12.78
CA MET A 50 -4.42 -3.15 11.33
C MET A 50 -5.84 -3.61 10.98
N ILE A 51 -6.35 -4.61 11.65
CA ILE A 51 -7.69 -5.13 11.37
C ILE A 51 -8.79 -4.12 11.71
N GLN A 52 -8.50 -3.14 12.54
CA GLN A 52 -9.45 -2.09 12.93
C GLN A 52 -9.42 -0.87 12.01
N LYS A 53 -8.46 -0.78 11.10
CA LYS A 53 -8.32 0.38 10.22
C LYS A 53 -9.34 0.33 9.08
N LYS A 54 -9.73 1.52 8.59
CA LYS A 54 -10.73 1.67 7.54
C LYS A 54 -10.28 1.11 6.19
N HIS A 55 -9.09 1.51 5.76
CA HIS A 55 -8.58 1.16 4.42
C HIS A 55 -7.68 -0.06 4.52
N LYS A 56 -8.29 -1.21 4.74
CA LYS A 56 -7.57 -2.45 4.90
C LYS A 56 -7.99 -3.47 3.84
N ILE A 57 -7.06 -4.35 3.53
CA ILE A 57 -7.32 -5.55 2.73
C ILE A 57 -6.89 -6.74 3.58
N VAL A 58 -7.82 -7.61 3.88
CA VAL A 58 -7.53 -8.90 4.54
C VAL A 58 -7.51 -9.96 3.46
N MET A 59 -6.35 -10.56 3.24
CA MET A 59 -6.18 -11.55 2.18
C MET A 59 -5.83 -12.90 2.78
N PRO A 60 -6.78 -13.86 2.78
CA PRO A 60 -6.48 -15.22 3.20
C PRO A 60 -5.60 -15.91 2.17
N SER A 61 -4.78 -16.86 2.63
CA SER A 61 -3.99 -17.70 1.74
C SER A 61 -4.89 -18.69 0.97
N LYS A 62 -4.35 -19.25 -0.09
CA LYS A 62 -5.06 -20.29 -0.86
C LYS A 62 -5.35 -21.53 0.01
N LYS A 63 -4.48 -21.81 0.97
CA LYS A 63 -4.64 -22.92 1.90
C LYS A 63 -5.78 -22.66 2.88
N THR A 64 -5.93 -21.42 3.38
CA THR A 64 -6.97 -21.06 4.35
C THR A 64 -8.33 -20.93 3.68
N HIS A 65 -8.40 -20.20 2.57
CA HIS A 65 -9.65 -19.94 1.86
C HIS A 65 -9.36 -19.74 0.38
N PRO A 66 -9.38 -20.79 -0.43
CA PRO A 66 -9.17 -20.65 -1.87
C PRO A 66 -10.29 -19.83 -2.50
N ARG A 67 -9.91 -18.86 -3.32
CA ARG A 67 -10.84 -17.99 -4.02
C ARG A 67 -10.81 -18.29 -5.51
N ARG A 68 -11.98 -18.14 -6.16
CA ARG A 68 -12.07 -18.27 -7.62
C ARG A 68 -11.17 -17.26 -8.33
N ARG A 69 -11.13 -16.00 -7.83
CA ARG A 69 -10.17 -14.99 -8.27
C ARG A 69 -9.10 -14.84 -7.19
N PRO A 70 -7.84 -15.16 -7.48
CA PRO A 70 -6.79 -15.17 -6.45
C PRO A 70 -6.26 -13.77 -6.11
N TYR A 71 -7.04 -12.72 -6.34
CA TYR A 71 -6.62 -11.35 -6.06
C TYR A 71 -7.81 -10.46 -5.72
N LYS A 72 -7.51 -9.35 -5.05
CA LYS A 72 -8.43 -8.22 -4.85
C LYS A 72 -7.86 -6.98 -5.50
N LYS A 73 -8.71 -6.20 -6.15
CA LYS A 73 -8.34 -4.92 -6.76
C LYS A 73 -8.81 -3.77 -5.88
N VAL A 74 -7.95 -2.79 -5.68
CA VAL A 74 -8.29 -1.56 -4.97
C VAL A 74 -7.76 -0.37 -5.77
N PHE A 75 -8.60 0.63 -5.98
CA PHE A 75 -8.18 1.89 -6.58
C PHE A 75 -7.93 2.91 -5.47
N VAL A 76 -6.72 3.45 -5.43
CA VAL A 76 -6.31 4.44 -4.43
C VAL A 76 -6.28 5.81 -5.09
N LYS A 77 -7.12 6.72 -4.60
CA LYS A 77 -7.15 8.10 -5.09
C LYS A 77 -5.87 8.82 -4.71
N PRO A 78 -5.49 9.87 -5.46
CA PRO A 78 -4.31 10.64 -5.11
C PRO A 78 -4.47 11.35 -3.76
N PRO A 79 -3.35 11.71 -3.09
CA PRO A 79 -3.41 12.56 -1.90
C PRO A 79 -4.20 13.84 -2.18
N SER A 80 -4.91 14.33 -1.18
CA SER A 80 -5.75 15.53 -1.36
C SER A 80 -4.95 16.74 -1.85
N GLN A 81 -3.68 16.83 -1.44
CA GLN A 81 -2.79 17.91 -1.85
C GLN A 81 -2.39 17.81 -3.33
N MET A 82 -2.47 16.63 -3.93
CA MET A 82 -2.14 16.40 -5.33
C MET A 82 -3.35 16.44 -6.26
N GLN A 83 -4.56 16.43 -5.72
CA GLN A 83 -5.76 16.46 -6.54
C GLN A 83 -5.87 17.80 -7.26
N SER A 84 -6.20 17.72 -8.56
CA SER A 84 -6.36 18.89 -9.43
C SER A 84 -5.10 19.72 -9.63
N LYS A 85 -3.93 19.18 -9.33
CA LYS A 85 -2.64 19.87 -9.55
C LYS A 85 -1.85 19.18 -10.65
N TRP A 86 -1.16 20.03 -11.44
CA TRP A 86 -0.23 19.60 -12.47
C TRP A 86 1.19 19.81 -11.97
N TYR A 87 2.08 18.89 -12.30
CA TYR A 87 3.46 18.89 -11.84
C TYR A 87 4.41 18.69 -13.02
N PHE A 88 5.63 19.29 -12.93
CA PHE A 88 6.71 18.88 -13.80
C PHE A 88 7.16 17.46 -13.41
N GLN A 89 7.63 16.69 -14.39
CA GLN A 89 8.05 15.32 -14.13
C GLN A 89 9.07 15.21 -13.01
N ARG A 90 10.07 16.08 -13.02
CA ARG A 90 11.12 16.08 -11.99
C ARG A 90 10.60 16.37 -10.59
N ASP A 91 9.54 17.16 -10.49
CA ASP A 91 8.95 17.51 -9.19
C ASP A 91 8.04 16.40 -8.66
N ILE A 92 7.25 15.80 -9.54
CA ILE A 92 6.34 14.72 -9.12
C ILE A 92 7.09 13.45 -8.71
N CYS A 93 8.28 13.22 -9.27
CA CYS A 93 9.10 12.06 -8.91
C CYS A 93 9.53 12.04 -7.44
N LYS A 94 9.51 13.19 -6.79
CA LYS A 94 9.92 13.34 -5.38
C LYS A 94 8.76 13.20 -4.40
N LEU A 95 7.52 13.15 -4.89
CA LEU A 95 6.35 13.14 -4.03
C LEU A 95 5.91 11.70 -3.71
N PRO A 96 5.59 11.40 -2.45
CA PRO A 96 5.02 10.10 -2.12
C PRO A 96 3.57 10.02 -2.59
N LEU A 97 3.18 8.91 -3.19
CA LEU A 97 1.83 8.69 -3.70
C LEU A 97 0.94 8.00 -2.68
N LEU A 98 1.47 7.00 -2.02
CA LEU A 98 0.77 6.28 -0.96
C LEU A 98 1.78 5.57 -0.07
N MET A 99 1.35 5.25 1.14
CA MET A 99 2.10 4.40 2.05
C MET A 99 1.34 3.10 2.26
N LEU A 100 2.02 1.99 2.04
CA LEU A 100 1.45 0.66 2.20
C LEU A 100 2.09 -0.01 3.40
N THR A 101 1.26 -0.45 4.33
CA THR A 101 1.69 -1.21 5.51
C THR A 101 1.13 -2.61 5.40
N THR A 102 2.00 -3.61 5.48
CA THR A 102 1.59 -5.00 5.40
C THR A 102 2.11 -5.78 6.60
N THR A 103 1.35 -6.77 7.01
CA THR A 103 1.78 -7.70 8.04
C THR A 103 1.27 -9.10 7.71
N THR A 104 2.08 -10.10 8.01
CA THR A 104 1.63 -11.47 7.93
C THR A 104 0.82 -11.80 9.18
N VAL A 105 -0.19 -12.62 9.01
CA VAL A 105 -1.08 -13.02 10.10
C VAL A 105 -1.55 -14.44 9.83
N ASP A 106 -1.84 -15.18 10.89
CA ASP A 106 -2.60 -16.41 10.78
C ASP A 106 -4.04 -16.09 11.13
N LEU A 107 -4.94 -16.14 10.14
CA LEU A 107 -6.34 -15.83 10.36
C LEU A 107 -7.05 -16.82 11.27
N LEU A 108 -6.50 -18.01 11.43
CA LEU A 108 -6.98 -18.99 12.41
C LEU A 108 -6.50 -18.64 13.83
N TYR A 109 -5.34 -17.96 13.95
CA TYR A 109 -4.74 -17.57 15.23
C TYR A 109 -4.22 -16.12 15.11
N PRO A 110 -5.13 -15.13 15.03
CA PRO A 110 -4.76 -13.76 14.66
C PRO A 110 -3.87 -13.02 15.66
N PHE A 111 -3.70 -13.54 16.85
CA PHE A 111 -2.86 -12.90 17.87
C PHE A 111 -1.41 -13.40 17.87
N CYS A 112 -1.09 -14.39 17.04
CA CYS A 112 0.26 -14.92 16.89
C CYS A 112 0.85 -14.38 15.59
N SER A 113 1.65 -13.33 15.65
CA SER A 113 2.26 -12.75 14.48
C SER A 113 3.77 -12.95 14.47
N PRO A 114 4.37 -13.19 13.29
CA PRO A 114 5.83 -13.23 13.18
C PRO A 114 6.42 -11.86 13.43
N GLN A 115 7.64 -11.83 13.98
CA GLN A 115 8.37 -10.59 14.16
C GLN A 115 8.94 -10.10 12.84
N CYS A 116 8.77 -8.80 12.57
CA CYS A 116 9.32 -8.13 11.41
C CYS A 116 10.01 -6.84 11.83
N ASN A 117 11.11 -6.50 11.15
CA ASN A 117 11.81 -5.25 11.43
C ASN A 117 11.03 -4.03 10.95
N SER A 118 10.40 -4.13 9.79
CA SER A 118 9.54 -3.08 9.25
C SER A 118 8.51 -3.68 8.32
N ASN A 119 7.26 -3.24 8.49
CA ASN A 119 6.15 -3.66 7.64
C ASN A 119 5.66 -2.54 6.72
N ASN A 120 6.35 -1.40 6.73
CA ASN A 120 5.92 -0.22 6.00
C ASN A 120 6.71 -0.07 4.73
N ILE A 121 6.00 0.22 3.65
CA ILE A 121 6.57 0.55 2.35
C ILE A 121 5.94 1.84 1.87
N THR A 122 6.77 2.87 1.64
CA THR A 122 6.32 4.10 1.03
C THR A 122 6.59 4.03 -0.47
N ILE A 123 5.55 4.22 -1.26
CA ILE A 123 5.66 4.16 -2.71
C ILE A 123 5.78 5.57 -3.24
N PRO A 124 6.97 5.99 -3.71
CA PRO A 124 7.16 7.29 -4.35
C PRO A 124 6.61 7.27 -5.77
N CYS A 125 6.56 8.45 -6.38
CA CYS A 125 6.28 8.51 -7.81
C CYS A 125 7.38 7.79 -8.57
N LEU A 126 7.03 7.21 -9.71
CA LEU A 126 7.96 6.44 -10.53
C LEU A 126 9.12 7.31 -10.98
N SER A 127 10.32 6.78 -10.78
CA SER A 127 11.56 7.45 -11.16
C SER A 127 11.72 7.48 -12.68
N SER A 128 12.28 8.58 -13.20
CA SER A 128 12.44 8.75 -14.65
C SER A 128 13.39 7.73 -15.29
N TYR A 129 14.30 7.12 -14.54
CA TYR A 129 15.18 6.09 -15.10
C TYR A 129 14.63 4.67 -14.99
N VAL A 130 13.43 4.50 -14.52
CA VAL A 130 12.72 3.22 -14.58
C VAL A 130 12.03 3.04 -15.92
N PHE A 131 11.91 4.11 -16.68
CA PHE A 131 11.20 4.14 -17.96
C PHE A 131 12.13 4.47 -19.12
#